data_ec3d01ff358fdc7d461e296e1835d41b
#
_entry.id   ec3d01ff358fdc7d461e296e1835d41b
#
_cell.length_a   1.000
_cell.length_b   1.000
_cell.length_c   1.000
_cell.angle_alpha   90.00
_cell.angle_beta   90.00
_cell.angle_gamma   90.00
#
_symmetry.space_group_name_H-M   'P 1'
#
loop_
_entity.id
_entity.type
_entity.pdbx_description
1 polymer ?
#
loop_
_entity_poly.entity_id
_entity_poly.type
_entity_poly.pdbx_seq_one_letter_code
_entity_poly.pdbx_strand_id
1 'polypeptide(L)'
;MFYGCERQSGGGGNVLNPIQSARIRSVNSFSFKYGRLEVRAKLPSGDWMWPAIWLLPKYNQYGEWPSSGEIDIVESRGNSPSYPSGGVNTFGSTLHWG
;
A
#
# COMPACT_ATOMS: atom_id res chain seq x y z
N MET A 1 8.73 21.06 1.16
CA MET A 1 7.34 21.06 0.69
C MET A 1 7.35 20.75 -0.80
N PHE A 2 6.56 19.78 -1.25
CA PHE A 2 6.61 19.32 -2.64
C PHE A 2 5.45 19.92 -3.42
N TYR A 3 5.76 20.71 -4.43
CA TYR A 3 4.77 21.34 -5.31
C TYR A 3 4.88 20.77 -6.72
N GLY A 4 3.75 20.47 -7.33
CA GLY A 4 3.64 20.03 -8.72
C GLY A 4 3.84 18.52 -8.93
N CYS A 5 3.58 18.10 -10.16
CA CYS A 5 3.64 16.71 -10.61
C CYS A 5 4.99 16.33 -11.23
N GLU A 6 5.93 17.27 -11.30
CA GLU A 6 7.24 17.07 -11.93
C GLU A 6 8.37 17.25 -10.91
N ARG A 7 9.40 16.45 -11.04
CA ARG A 7 10.64 16.49 -10.27
C ARG A 7 11.82 16.39 -11.20
N GLN A 8 12.82 17.22 -10.97
CA GLN A 8 14.08 17.17 -11.70
C GLN A 8 15.24 17.08 -10.73
N SER A 9 16.28 16.31 -11.09
CA SER A 9 17.54 16.32 -10.36
C SER A 9 18.22 17.68 -10.61
N GLY A 10 18.38 18.47 -9.57
CA GLY A 10 19.06 19.76 -9.67
C GLY A 10 20.58 19.64 -9.54
N GLY A 11 21.31 20.59 -10.11
CA GLY A 11 22.78 20.66 -10.06
C GLY A 11 23.40 20.87 -8.67
N GLY A 12 22.63 20.77 -7.59
CA GLY A 12 23.06 20.94 -6.20
C GLY A 12 23.19 19.65 -5.38
N GLY A 13 23.35 18.50 -6.03
CA GLY A 13 23.52 17.22 -5.34
C GLY A 13 22.21 16.55 -4.90
N ASN A 14 21.06 17.08 -5.28
CA ASN A 14 19.78 16.46 -5.02
C ASN A 14 19.58 15.24 -5.93
N VAL A 15 19.62 14.06 -5.34
CA VAL A 15 19.31 12.80 -6.03
C VAL A 15 17.81 12.52 -5.92
N LEU A 16 17.17 12.29 -7.06
CA LEU A 16 15.77 11.83 -7.06
C LEU A 16 15.71 10.37 -6.62
N ASN A 17 14.73 10.05 -5.80
CA ASN A 17 14.41 8.65 -5.51
C ASN A 17 14.01 7.96 -6.83
N PRO A 18 14.55 6.78 -7.13
CA PRO A 18 14.26 6.06 -8.37
C PRO A 18 12.83 5.56 -8.44
N ILE A 19 12.16 5.47 -7.29
CA ILE A 19 10.78 4.98 -7.17
C ILE A 19 9.98 5.98 -6.36
N GLN A 20 8.78 6.29 -6.83
CA GLN A 20 7.80 7.11 -6.14
C GLN A 20 6.57 6.27 -5.84
N SER A 21 6.22 6.18 -4.56
CA SER A 21 5.05 5.45 -4.09
C SER A 21 3.94 6.43 -3.66
N ALA A 22 2.75 5.90 -3.48
CA ALA A 22 1.61 6.65 -2.96
C ALA A 22 0.81 5.80 -1.96
N ARG A 23 0.19 6.48 -1.01
CA ARG A 23 -0.73 5.89 -0.03
C ARG A 23 -1.95 6.79 0.13
N ILE A 24 -3.12 6.24 -0.09
CA ILE A 24 -4.40 6.93 0.09
C ILE A 24 -5.08 6.36 1.34
N ARG A 25 -5.59 7.21 2.21
CA ARG A 25 -6.20 6.81 3.48
C ARG A 25 -7.52 7.53 3.70
N SER A 26 -8.48 6.84 4.31
CA SER A 26 -9.77 7.41 4.71
C SER A 26 -9.82 7.90 6.16
N VAL A 27 -8.71 7.96 6.87
CA VAL A 27 -8.64 8.21 8.32
C VAL A 27 -9.36 9.48 8.78
N ASN A 28 -9.39 10.52 7.94
CA ASN A 28 -10.04 11.79 8.25
C ASN A 28 -11.48 11.89 7.74
N SER A 29 -11.95 10.92 6.97
CA SER A 29 -13.24 10.99 6.29
C SER A 29 -14.19 9.85 6.66
N PHE A 30 -13.67 8.65 6.78
CA PHE A 30 -14.51 7.47 6.95
C PHE A 30 -13.81 6.36 7.75
N SER A 31 -14.56 5.74 8.65
CA SER A 31 -14.17 4.51 9.35
C SER A 31 -15.41 3.70 9.71
N PHE A 32 -15.27 2.40 9.88
CA PHE A 32 -16.36 1.50 10.27
C PHE A 32 -15.85 0.44 11.25
N LYS A 33 -16.76 -0.11 12.03
CA LYS A 33 -16.45 -1.20 12.97
C LYS A 33 -16.83 -2.56 12.40
N TYR A 34 -17.96 -2.63 11.73
CA TYR A 34 -18.47 -3.83 11.07
C TYR A 34 -18.92 -3.47 9.67
N GLY A 35 -18.74 -4.37 8.74
CA GLY A 35 -19.16 -4.12 7.37
C GLY A 35 -18.62 -5.13 6.38
N ARG A 36 -18.87 -4.84 5.13
CA ARG A 36 -18.35 -5.56 3.97
C ARG A 36 -17.57 -4.60 3.12
N LEU A 37 -16.37 -4.98 2.74
CA LEU A 37 -15.53 -4.23 1.81
C LEU A 37 -15.59 -4.89 0.44
N GLU A 38 -16.02 -4.12 -0.55
CA GLU A 38 -15.98 -4.51 -1.96
C GLU A 38 -15.16 -3.48 -2.72
N VAL A 39 -14.17 -3.95 -3.45
CA VAL A 39 -13.28 -3.09 -4.23
C VAL A 39 -13.20 -3.62 -5.65
N ARG A 40 -13.46 -2.75 -6.63
CA ARG A 40 -13.14 -3.00 -8.03
C ARG A 40 -11.89 -2.19 -8.39
N ALA A 41 -10.79 -2.88 -8.61
CA ALA A 41 -9.51 -2.25 -8.86
C ALA A 41 -8.81 -2.86 -10.07
N LYS A 42 -8.04 -2.03 -10.78
CA LYS A 42 -7.01 -2.47 -11.73
C LYS A 42 -5.67 -2.28 -11.03
N LEU A 43 -5.05 -3.37 -10.65
CA LEU A 43 -3.75 -3.33 -9.98
C LEU A 43 -2.64 -2.98 -10.98
N PRO A 44 -1.59 -2.25 -10.55
CA PRO A 44 -0.46 -1.95 -11.39
C PRO A 44 0.37 -3.20 -11.69
N SER A 45 1.02 -3.19 -12.84
CA SER A 45 1.98 -4.21 -13.26
C SER A 45 3.33 -3.57 -13.58
N GLY A 46 4.39 -4.24 -13.25
CA GLY A 46 5.78 -3.80 -13.41
C GLY A 46 6.60 -4.25 -12.21
N ASP A 47 7.89 -4.45 -12.40
CA ASP A 47 8.79 -4.81 -11.32
C ASP A 47 8.83 -3.70 -10.26
N TRP A 48 9.02 -4.08 -8.99
CA TRP A 48 9.04 -3.20 -7.82
C TRP A 48 7.67 -2.64 -7.40
N MET A 49 6.58 -2.96 -8.11
CA MET A 49 5.23 -2.61 -7.70
C MET A 49 4.73 -3.57 -6.62
N TRP A 50 4.19 -3.00 -5.55
CA TRP A 50 3.54 -3.75 -4.47
C TRP A 50 2.20 -3.08 -4.14
N PRO A 51 1.16 -3.36 -4.93
CA PRO A 51 -0.17 -2.84 -4.64
C PRO A 51 -0.77 -3.52 -3.41
N ALA A 52 -1.39 -2.74 -2.54
CA ALA A 52 -2.08 -3.23 -1.36
C ALA A 52 -3.43 -2.55 -1.15
N ILE A 53 -4.41 -3.32 -0.69
CA ILE A 53 -5.72 -2.87 -0.22
C ILE A 53 -5.87 -3.44 1.20
N TRP A 54 -5.92 -2.58 2.19
CA TRP A 54 -5.76 -2.97 3.58
C TRP A 54 -6.49 -2.04 4.55
N LEU A 55 -6.75 -2.55 5.74
CA LEU A 55 -7.44 -1.85 6.81
C LEU A 55 -6.49 -1.68 7.99
N LEU A 56 -6.48 -0.47 8.55
CA LEU A 56 -5.83 -0.17 9.82
C LEU A 56 -6.86 0.32 10.85
N PRO A 57 -6.61 0.12 12.12
CA PRO A 57 -7.44 0.71 13.17
C PRO A 57 -7.40 2.23 13.07
N LYS A 58 -8.54 2.89 13.29
CA LYS A 58 -8.60 4.35 13.36
C LYS A 58 -7.77 4.90 14.52
N TYR A 59 -7.78 4.18 15.64
CA TYR A 59 -7.03 4.48 16.85
C TYR A 59 -6.24 3.25 17.29
N ASN A 60 -5.03 3.44 17.75
CA ASN A 60 -4.19 2.37 18.27
C ASN A 60 -4.62 2.00 19.70
N GLN A 61 -5.81 1.39 19.83
CA GLN A 61 -6.44 1.09 21.12
C GLN A 61 -5.63 0.12 22.00
N TYR A 62 -4.87 -0.77 21.39
CA TYR A 62 -4.12 -1.83 22.09
C TYR A 62 -2.61 -1.65 22.00
N GLY A 63 -2.15 -0.52 21.50
CA GLY A 63 -0.74 -0.23 21.29
C GLY A 63 -0.40 0.02 19.82
N GLU A 64 0.87 0.25 19.57
CA GLU A 64 1.35 0.45 18.20
C GLU A 64 1.32 -0.85 17.39
N TRP A 65 1.52 -0.70 16.11
CA TRP A 65 1.58 -1.84 15.20
C TRP A 65 2.59 -2.90 15.69
N PRO A 66 2.25 -4.19 15.65
CA PRO A 66 1.03 -4.79 15.13
C PRO A 66 -0.10 -4.97 16.17
N SER A 67 0.08 -4.55 17.42
CA SER A 67 -0.81 -4.85 18.55
C SER A 67 -2.24 -4.36 18.36
N SER A 68 -2.46 -3.27 17.63
CA SER A 68 -3.82 -2.79 17.32
C SER A 68 -4.41 -3.41 16.06
N GLY A 69 -3.67 -4.27 15.38
CA GLY A 69 -4.13 -5.06 14.25
C GLY A 69 -3.96 -4.39 12.88
N GLU A 70 -3.93 -5.21 11.85
CA GLU A 70 -3.99 -4.84 10.44
C GLU A 70 -4.66 -5.96 9.67
N ILE A 71 -5.50 -5.61 8.70
CA ILE A 71 -6.18 -6.58 7.84
C ILE A 71 -5.83 -6.26 6.40
N ASP A 72 -5.03 -7.10 5.78
CA ASP A 72 -4.70 -6.97 4.38
C ASP A 72 -5.68 -7.80 3.55
N ILE A 73 -6.47 -7.11 2.73
CA ILE A 73 -7.41 -7.74 1.82
C ILE A 73 -6.66 -8.26 0.60
N VAL A 74 -5.76 -7.45 0.08
CA VAL A 74 -4.90 -7.76 -1.07
C VAL A 74 -3.53 -7.17 -0.85
N GLU A 75 -2.52 -8.00 -0.99
CA GLU A 75 -1.15 -7.61 -1.24
C GLU A 75 -0.63 -8.41 -2.43
N SER A 76 -0.10 -7.74 -3.45
CA SER A 76 0.36 -8.39 -4.66
C SER A 76 1.70 -7.83 -5.11
N ARG A 77 2.29 -8.44 -6.12
CA ARG A 77 3.49 -7.96 -6.79
C ARG A 77 3.18 -7.67 -8.25
N GLY A 78 3.71 -6.57 -8.75
CA GLY A 78 3.56 -6.20 -10.15
C GLY A 78 4.40 -7.02 -11.13
N ASN A 79 5.24 -7.91 -10.63
CA ASN A 79 6.11 -8.78 -11.42
C ASN A 79 5.32 -9.67 -12.39
N SER A 80 6.01 -10.22 -13.38
CA SER A 80 5.41 -11.17 -14.31
C SER A 80 4.87 -12.42 -13.61
N PRO A 81 3.91 -13.13 -14.22
CA PRO A 81 3.40 -14.39 -13.66
C PRO A 81 4.45 -15.48 -13.45
N SER A 82 5.59 -15.39 -14.12
CA SER A 82 6.72 -16.33 -13.97
C SER A 82 7.64 -16.01 -12.79
N TYR A 83 7.40 -14.92 -12.07
CA TYR A 83 8.21 -14.59 -10.89
C TYR A 83 8.04 -15.65 -9.81
N PRO A 84 9.15 -16.22 -9.26
CA PRO A 84 9.08 -17.38 -8.36
C PRO A 84 8.25 -17.17 -7.09
N SER A 85 8.19 -15.94 -6.59
CA SER A 85 7.41 -15.59 -5.39
C SER A 85 5.98 -15.13 -5.72
N GLY A 86 5.50 -15.34 -6.95
CA GLY A 86 4.22 -14.88 -7.45
C GLY A 86 4.27 -13.46 -8.00
N GLY A 87 3.56 -13.21 -9.09
CA GLY A 87 3.45 -11.90 -9.74
C GLY A 87 2.00 -11.42 -9.80
N VAL A 88 1.65 -10.72 -10.87
CA VAL A 88 0.32 -10.12 -11.07
C VAL A 88 -0.85 -11.11 -11.06
N ASN A 89 -0.57 -12.38 -11.16
CA ASN A 89 -1.55 -13.48 -11.12
C ASN A 89 -1.78 -14.02 -9.70
N THR A 90 -1.13 -13.45 -8.69
CA THR A 90 -1.25 -13.90 -7.30
C THR A 90 -1.43 -12.73 -6.34
N PHE A 91 -2.07 -12.96 -5.23
CA PHE A 91 -2.12 -12.05 -4.10
C PHE A 91 -2.17 -12.83 -2.78
N GLY A 92 -1.76 -12.19 -1.71
CA GLY A 92 -1.93 -12.66 -0.34
C GLY A 92 -3.02 -11.86 0.37
N SER A 93 -3.64 -12.48 1.37
CA SER A 93 -4.45 -11.81 2.38
C SER A 93 -3.88 -12.18 3.75
N THR A 94 -3.72 -11.18 4.62
CA THR A 94 -3.00 -11.35 5.88
C THR A 94 -3.75 -10.68 7.03
N LEU A 95 -3.62 -11.25 8.21
CA LEU A 95 -3.99 -10.61 9.48
C LEU A 95 -2.73 -10.43 10.31
N HIS A 96 -2.48 -9.20 10.77
CA HIS A 96 -1.42 -8.90 11.72
C HIS A 96 -2.02 -8.57 13.08
N TRP A 97 -1.46 -9.18 14.10
CA TRP A 97 -1.79 -8.93 15.52
C TRP A 97 -0.59 -9.23 16.39
N GLY A 98 -0.54 -8.73 17.61
CA GLY A 98 0.56 -8.96 18.55
C GLY A 98 0.19 -8.70 19.98
#